data_4296ec908a46c1913f9f1883c4f94440
#
_entry.id   4296ec908a46c1913f9f1883c4f94440
#
_cell.length_a   1.000
_cell.length_b   1.000
_cell.length_c   1.000
_cell.angle_alpha   90.00
_cell.angle_beta   90.00
_cell.angle_gamma   90.00
#
_symmetry.space_group_name_H-M   'P 1'
#
loop_
_entity.id
_entity.type
_entity.pdbx_description
1 polymer ?
#
loop_
_entity_poly.entity_id
_entity_poly.type
_entity_poly.pdbx_seq_one_letter_code
_entity_poly.pdbx_strand_id
1 'polypeptide(L)'
;NGWKISIMLEECEMDYQVIPVNLGKGDQFTPEFLKISPNNRMPVIVDHENIINGEPISIFESGAILMYLGEKAGKFFPQKSPEREKVLEWLFWQVGGLGPMAGQVSHFVNYAPNFPGDHSYSEERYKNEYDRLLGVMDRILNEREYLAGDYSIADMASFPWVTAYKRYEVDLDAFKNVRRWFDEIKSRPAVRKGIDVGKEARNFGEGISKESLKTMFKQDAKSIVEMAKKKESS
;
A
#
# COMPACT_ATOMS: atom_id res chain seq x y z
N ASN A 1 -0.68 0.75 2.11
CA ASN A 1 -1.37 0.50 0.81
C ASN A 1 -2.60 1.39 0.61
N GLY A 2 -3.30 1.80 1.69
CA GLY A 2 -4.44 2.72 1.59
C GLY A 2 -4.06 4.08 0.98
N TRP A 3 -2.88 4.59 1.33
CA TRP A 3 -2.37 5.84 0.76
C TRP A 3 -2.21 5.83 -0.76
N LYS A 4 -1.93 4.70 -1.37
CA LYS A 4 -1.88 4.58 -2.83
C LYS A 4 -3.21 5.04 -3.45
N ILE A 5 -4.31 4.59 -2.83
CA ILE A 5 -5.66 4.84 -3.34
C ILE A 5 -6.13 6.25 -3.01
N SER A 6 -5.93 6.71 -1.78
CA SER A 6 -6.29 8.08 -1.42
C SER A 6 -5.48 9.13 -2.22
N ILE A 7 -4.18 8.87 -2.48
CA ILE A 7 -3.38 9.72 -3.38
C ILE A 7 -3.97 9.73 -4.78
N MET A 8 -4.30 8.56 -5.36
CA MET A 8 -4.88 8.47 -6.70
C MET A 8 -6.22 9.20 -6.81
N LEU A 9 -7.09 9.04 -5.83
CA LEU A 9 -8.39 9.71 -5.80
C LEU A 9 -8.24 11.23 -5.74
N GLU A 10 -7.32 11.74 -4.92
CA GLU A 10 -7.03 13.17 -4.82
C GLU A 10 -6.36 13.73 -6.10
N GLU A 11 -5.43 12.99 -6.72
CA GLU A 11 -4.79 13.37 -7.99
C GLU A 11 -5.79 13.39 -9.15
N CYS A 12 -6.82 12.57 -9.09
CA CYS A 12 -7.88 12.53 -10.09
C CYS A 12 -9.06 13.47 -9.77
N GLU A 13 -9.06 14.12 -8.59
CA GLU A 13 -10.15 14.97 -8.12
C GLU A 13 -11.50 14.23 -8.08
N MET A 14 -11.46 12.94 -7.70
CA MET A 14 -12.65 12.10 -7.58
C MET A 14 -13.27 12.26 -6.19
N ASP A 15 -14.60 12.33 -6.14
CA ASP A 15 -15.35 12.28 -4.88
C ASP A 15 -15.31 10.86 -4.28
N TYR A 16 -15.10 10.76 -2.97
CA TYR A 16 -15.08 9.48 -2.27
C TYR A 16 -15.47 9.60 -0.81
N GLN A 17 -15.91 8.49 -0.25
CA GLN A 17 -16.15 8.33 1.18
C GLN A 17 -15.13 7.36 1.77
N VAL A 18 -14.55 7.72 2.92
CA VAL A 18 -13.62 6.85 3.64
C VAL A 18 -14.36 6.02 4.68
N ILE A 19 -14.19 4.71 4.62
CA ILE A 19 -14.70 3.78 5.62
C ILE A 19 -13.50 3.16 6.34
N PRO A 20 -13.22 3.54 7.59
CA PRO A 20 -12.11 3.01 8.35
C PRO A 20 -12.27 1.52 8.64
N VAL A 21 -11.18 0.75 8.52
CA VAL A 21 -11.11 -0.67 8.88
C VAL A 21 -10.14 -0.84 10.04
N ASN A 22 -10.63 -1.22 11.21
CA ASN A 22 -9.80 -1.43 12.38
C ASN A 22 -9.22 -2.84 12.39
N LEU A 23 -8.00 -2.99 11.85
CA LEU A 23 -7.31 -4.26 11.74
C LEU A 23 -7.05 -4.93 13.09
N GLY A 24 -6.80 -4.14 14.14
CA GLY A 24 -6.58 -4.65 15.50
C GLY A 24 -7.82 -5.25 16.14
N LYS A 25 -9.00 -4.75 15.76
CA LYS A 25 -10.30 -5.31 16.18
C LYS A 25 -10.83 -6.41 15.26
N GLY A 26 -10.16 -6.67 14.13
CA GLY A 26 -10.54 -7.72 13.20
C GLY A 26 -11.69 -7.37 12.27
N ASP A 27 -11.93 -6.08 11.95
CA ASP A 27 -12.99 -5.66 11.04
C ASP A 27 -12.83 -6.26 9.64
N GLN A 28 -11.59 -6.59 9.22
CA GLN A 28 -11.30 -7.27 7.96
C GLN A 28 -11.85 -8.71 7.87
N PHE A 29 -12.39 -9.25 8.95
CA PHE A 29 -12.99 -10.59 9.01
C PHE A 29 -14.51 -10.57 9.04
N THR A 30 -15.16 -9.39 9.02
CA THR A 30 -16.62 -9.31 8.95
C THR A 30 -17.14 -9.86 7.63
N PRO A 31 -18.32 -10.51 7.61
CA PRO A 31 -18.93 -11.02 6.38
C PRO A 31 -19.08 -9.96 5.29
N GLU A 32 -19.41 -8.73 5.67
CA GLU A 32 -19.58 -7.60 4.79
C GLU A 32 -18.25 -7.24 4.11
N PHE A 33 -17.17 -7.20 4.88
CA PHE A 33 -15.85 -6.90 4.33
C PHE A 33 -15.34 -8.02 3.44
N LEU A 34 -15.54 -9.29 3.83
CA LEU A 34 -15.11 -10.45 3.05
C LEU A 34 -15.82 -10.56 1.69
N LYS A 35 -17.06 -10.07 1.56
CA LYS A 35 -17.76 -10.00 0.25
C LYS A 35 -17.03 -9.09 -0.74
N ILE A 36 -16.43 -8.01 -0.30
CA ILE A 36 -15.75 -7.03 -1.16
C ILE A 36 -14.23 -7.24 -1.22
N SER A 37 -13.65 -7.88 -0.21
CA SER A 37 -12.21 -8.21 -0.15
C SER A 37 -12.00 -9.63 0.40
N PRO A 38 -12.08 -10.66 -0.45
CA PRO A 38 -11.94 -12.06 -0.04
C PRO A 38 -10.56 -12.39 0.54
N ASN A 39 -9.57 -11.55 0.28
CA ASN A 39 -8.22 -11.65 0.87
C ASN A 39 -8.13 -11.05 2.30
N ASN A 40 -9.23 -10.58 2.88
CA ASN A 40 -9.26 -9.91 4.20
C ASN A 40 -8.15 -8.85 4.39
N ARG A 41 -7.87 -8.08 3.34
CA ARG A 41 -6.88 -6.99 3.33
C ARG A 41 -7.50 -5.70 2.81
N MET A 42 -7.02 -4.59 3.34
CA MET A 42 -7.26 -3.26 2.78
C MET A 42 -6.06 -2.83 1.90
N PRO A 43 -6.25 -1.98 0.91
CA PRO A 43 -7.47 -1.29 0.51
C PRO A 43 -8.42 -2.14 -0.34
N VAL A 44 -9.67 -1.72 -0.34
CA VAL A 44 -10.72 -2.14 -1.26
C VAL A 44 -11.56 -0.91 -1.59
N ILE A 45 -12.09 -0.84 -2.79
CA ILE A 45 -13.06 0.19 -3.19
C ILE A 45 -14.38 -0.45 -3.60
N VAL A 46 -15.46 0.31 -3.44
CA VAL A 46 -16.79 0.02 -4.03
C VAL A 46 -17.14 1.22 -4.88
N ASP A 47 -17.30 1.01 -6.18
CA ASP A 47 -17.70 2.07 -7.11
C ASP A 47 -19.19 1.97 -7.39
N HIS A 48 -19.95 2.93 -6.85
CA HIS A 48 -21.39 2.99 -6.95
C HIS A 48 -21.89 3.55 -8.29
N GLU A 49 -21.02 4.14 -9.10
CA GLU A 49 -21.36 4.63 -10.44
C GLU A 49 -21.25 3.51 -11.49
N ASN A 50 -20.46 2.47 -11.23
CA ASN A 50 -20.29 1.33 -12.12
C ASN A 50 -21.05 0.13 -11.60
N ILE A 51 -22.24 -0.10 -12.21
CA ILE A 51 -23.16 -1.17 -11.81
C ILE A 51 -22.99 -2.38 -12.74
N ILE A 52 -22.69 -3.54 -12.18
CA ILE A 52 -22.60 -4.81 -12.89
C ILE A 52 -23.61 -5.78 -12.29
N ASN A 53 -24.51 -6.31 -13.13
CA ASN A 53 -25.58 -7.23 -12.70
C ASN A 53 -26.48 -6.67 -11.57
N GLY A 54 -26.68 -5.36 -11.53
CA GLY A 54 -27.51 -4.69 -10.52
C GLY A 54 -26.78 -4.33 -9.22
N GLU A 55 -25.49 -4.63 -9.10
CA GLU A 55 -24.67 -4.35 -7.92
C GLU A 55 -23.48 -3.45 -8.25
N PRO A 56 -23.07 -2.55 -7.32
CA PRO A 56 -21.85 -1.77 -7.44
C PRO A 56 -20.62 -2.67 -7.56
N ILE A 57 -19.66 -2.27 -8.41
CA ILE A 57 -18.41 -3.05 -8.52
C ILE A 57 -17.54 -2.85 -7.29
N SER A 58 -17.07 -3.95 -6.71
CA SER A 58 -16.03 -3.93 -5.69
C SER A 58 -14.70 -4.43 -6.26
N ILE A 59 -13.60 -3.75 -5.91
CA ILE A 59 -12.27 -4.08 -6.39
C ILE A 59 -11.30 -4.10 -5.20
N PHE A 60 -10.63 -5.22 -4.99
CA PHE A 60 -9.53 -5.37 -4.06
C PHE A 60 -8.19 -5.47 -4.81
N GLU A 61 -7.06 -5.50 -4.11
CA GLU A 61 -5.69 -5.34 -4.59
C GLU A 61 -5.37 -3.91 -5.05
N SER A 62 -4.43 -3.28 -4.35
CA SER A 62 -4.10 -1.87 -4.59
C SER A 62 -3.61 -1.59 -6.01
N GLY A 63 -2.91 -2.54 -6.64
CA GLY A 63 -2.48 -2.41 -8.05
C GLY A 63 -3.66 -2.44 -9.01
N ALA A 64 -4.61 -3.35 -8.81
CA ALA A 64 -5.82 -3.44 -9.62
C ALA A 64 -6.72 -2.19 -9.46
N ILE A 65 -6.84 -1.69 -8.22
CA ILE A 65 -7.58 -0.46 -7.94
C ILE A 65 -6.95 0.74 -8.66
N LEU A 66 -5.62 0.87 -8.62
CA LEU A 66 -4.91 1.95 -9.31
C LEU A 66 -5.12 1.91 -10.83
N MET A 67 -5.05 0.72 -11.43
CA MET A 67 -5.33 0.53 -12.86
C MET A 67 -6.76 0.94 -13.20
N TYR A 68 -7.73 0.45 -12.43
CA TYR A 68 -9.14 0.77 -12.61
C TYR A 68 -9.42 2.27 -12.53
N LEU A 69 -8.91 2.93 -11.48
CA LEU A 69 -9.09 4.37 -11.31
C LEU A 69 -8.36 5.17 -12.41
N GLY A 70 -7.19 4.73 -12.86
CA GLY A 70 -6.46 5.34 -13.97
C GLY A 70 -7.20 5.23 -15.28
N GLU A 71 -7.83 4.09 -15.56
CA GLU A 71 -8.68 3.89 -16.73
C GLU A 71 -9.97 4.74 -16.65
N LYS A 72 -10.64 4.74 -15.50
CA LYS A 72 -11.86 5.54 -15.25
C LYS A 72 -11.59 7.04 -15.39
N ALA A 73 -10.48 7.53 -14.86
CA ALA A 73 -10.10 8.95 -14.93
C ALA A 73 -9.49 9.37 -16.27
N GLY A 74 -8.95 8.41 -17.05
CA GLY A 74 -8.11 8.71 -18.20
C GLY A 74 -6.81 9.43 -17.84
N LYS A 75 -6.30 9.27 -16.60
CA LYS A 75 -5.11 9.96 -16.05
C LYS A 75 -4.13 8.96 -15.43
N PHE A 76 -2.84 9.26 -15.49
CA PHE A 76 -1.76 8.55 -14.81
C PHE A 76 -1.57 7.07 -15.19
N PHE A 77 -2.35 6.57 -16.15
CA PHE A 77 -2.23 5.22 -16.69
C PHE A 77 -2.48 5.26 -18.20
N PRO A 78 -1.42 5.26 -19.02
CA PRO A 78 -1.53 5.31 -20.47
C PRO A 78 -2.38 4.18 -21.03
N GLN A 79 -3.14 4.48 -22.09
CA GLN A 79 -4.03 3.50 -22.72
C GLN A 79 -3.34 2.73 -23.85
N LYS A 80 -2.19 3.19 -24.34
CA LYS A 80 -1.50 2.67 -25.53
C LYS A 80 -0.07 2.26 -25.20
N SER A 81 0.41 1.24 -25.95
CA SER A 81 1.81 0.87 -26.02
C SER A 81 2.66 1.96 -26.69
N PRO A 82 3.94 2.09 -26.31
CA PRO A 82 4.66 1.29 -25.31
C PRO A 82 4.59 1.88 -23.88
N GLU A 83 3.95 3.05 -23.70
CA GLU A 83 3.93 3.77 -22.41
C GLU A 83 3.14 2.97 -21.35
N ARG A 84 2.05 2.30 -21.77
CA ARG A 84 1.24 1.45 -20.89
C ARG A 84 2.08 0.32 -20.26
N GLU A 85 2.84 -0.38 -21.08
CA GLU A 85 3.68 -1.50 -20.63
C GLU A 85 4.76 -1.04 -19.67
N LYS A 86 5.37 0.11 -19.89
CA LYS A 86 6.37 0.69 -18.97
C LYS A 86 5.78 0.98 -17.60
N VAL A 87 4.55 1.51 -17.55
CA VAL A 87 3.85 1.74 -16.28
C VAL A 87 3.52 0.42 -15.60
N LEU A 88 3.06 -0.60 -16.36
CA LEU A 88 2.76 -1.93 -15.82
C LEU A 88 4.00 -2.63 -15.28
N GLU A 89 5.15 -2.58 -15.96
CA GLU A 89 6.40 -3.14 -15.48
C GLU A 89 6.74 -2.60 -14.08
N TRP A 90 6.69 -1.29 -13.88
CA TRP A 90 6.99 -0.67 -12.58
C TRP A 90 5.89 -0.86 -11.55
N LEU A 91 4.63 -0.91 -11.95
CA LEU A 91 3.54 -1.23 -11.06
C LEU A 91 3.68 -2.67 -10.51
N PHE A 92 3.93 -3.64 -11.39
CA PHE A 92 4.10 -5.04 -10.97
C PHE A 92 5.42 -5.26 -10.22
N TRP A 93 6.49 -4.55 -10.57
CA TRP A 93 7.72 -4.53 -9.78
C TRP A 93 7.46 -4.04 -8.34
N GLN A 94 6.63 -3.00 -8.19
CA GLN A 94 6.25 -2.51 -6.87
C GLN A 94 5.40 -3.53 -6.11
N VAL A 95 4.37 -4.10 -6.75
CA VAL A 95 3.43 -5.05 -6.13
C VAL A 95 4.12 -6.37 -5.77
N GLY A 96 4.99 -6.87 -6.65
CA GLY A 96 5.71 -8.14 -6.45
C GLY A 96 7.02 -8.03 -5.68
N GLY A 97 7.59 -6.84 -5.56
CA GLY A 97 8.91 -6.62 -4.98
C GLY A 97 8.92 -5.57 -3.88
N LEU A 98 8.96 -4.28 -4.24
CA LEU A 98 9.17 -3.20 -3.28
C LEU A 98 8.17 -3.21 -2.11
N GLY A 99 6.88 -3.35 -2.40
CA GLY A 99 5.83 -3.36 -1.38
C GLY A 99 5.96 -4.51 -0.40
N PRO A 100 6.01 -5.78 -0.86
CA PRO A 100 6.19 -6.94 0.00
C PRO A 100 7.48 -6.88 0.82
N MET A 101 8.61 -6.52 0.21
CA MET A 101 9.90 -6.48 0.93
C MET A 101 9.94 -5.37 1.97
N ALA A 102 9.50 -4.15 1.65
CA ALA A 102 9.35 -3.07 2.61
C ALA A 102 8.35 -3.44 3.73
N GLY A 103 7.30 -4.20 3.41
CA GLY A 103 6.37 -4.75 4.39
C GLY A 103 7.04 -5.70 5.37
N GLN A 104 7.97 -6.55 4.90
CA GLN A 104 8.76 -7.42 5.77
C GLN A 104 9.74 -6.61 6.64
N VAL A 105 10.43 -5.61 6.08
CA VAL A 105 11.25 -4.70 6.89
C VAL A 105 10.40 -4.08 8.01
N SER A 106 9.23 -3.55 7.66
CA SER A 106 8.29 -3.00 8.65
C SER A 106 7.92 -4.00 9.73
N HIS A 107 7.68 -5.26 9.34
CA HIS A 107 7.35 -6.33 10.29
C HIS A 107 8.50 -6.60 11.26
N PHE A 108 9.70 -6.85 10.74
CA PHE A 108 10.84 -7.23 11.58
C PHE A 108 11.36 -6.08 12.44
N VAL A 109 11.30 -4.84 11.97
CA VAL A 109 11.70 -3.66 12.75
C VAL A 109 10.66 -3.27 13.81
N ASN A 110 9.36 -3.30 13.49
CA ASN A 110 8.35 -2.70 14.38
C ASN A 110 7.56 -3.73 15.19
N TYR A 111 7.39 -4.96 14.70
CA TYR A 111 6.46 -5.92 15.30
C TYR A 111 7.15 -7.16 15.82
N ALA A 112 8.12 -7.73 15.12
CA ALA A 112 8.83 -8.93 15.51
C ALA A 112 9.47 -8.84 16.90
N PRO A 113 9.98 -7.67 17.38
CA PRO A 113 10.48 -7.55 18.75
C PRO A 113 9.47 -7.86 19.86
N ASN A 114 8.16 -7.89 19.53
CA ASN A 114 7.10 -8.29 20.48
C ASN A 114 6.89 -9.82 20.54
N PHE A 115 7.58 -10.59 19.72
CA PHE A 115 7.50 -12.05 19.67
C PHE A 115 8.81 -12.69 20.14
N PRO A 116 8.76 -13.90 20.74
CA PRO A 116 9.96 -14.60 21.16
C PRO A 116 10.80 -15.06 19.97
N GLY A 117 12.11 -15.13 20.17
CA GLY A 117 13.07 -15.60 19.18
C GLY A 117 14.06 -14.52 18.74
N ASP A 118 15.11 -14.95 18.06
CA ASP A 118 16.07 -14.08 17.38
C ASP A 118 15.59 -13.81 15.95
N HIS A 119 15.40 -12.55 15.62
CA HIS A 119 14.91 -12.10 14.33
C HIS A 119 15.99 -11.36 13.50
N SER A 120 17.23 -11.29 14.02
CA SER A 120 18.33 -10.48 13.45
C SER A 120 18.62 -10.84 11.99
N TYR A 121 18.74 -12.12 11.67
CA TYR A 121 18.97 -12.56 10.28
C TYR A 121 17.86 -12.11 9.32
N SER A 122 16.60 -12.26 9.75
CA SER A 122 15.47 -11.88 8.90
C SER A 122 15.40 -10.37 8.71
N GLU A 123 15.63 -9.61 9.78
CA GLU A 123 15.68 -8.15 9.73
C GLU A 123 16.77 -7.67 8.77
N GLU A 124 18.00 -8.15 8.92
CA GLU A 124 19.13 -7.83 8.05
C GLU A 124 18.85 -8.23 6.59
N ARG A 125 18.34 -9.44 6.37
CA ARG A 125 18.00 -9.96 5.03
C ARG A 125 17.01 -9.05 4.29
N TYR A 126 15.96 -8.60 4.96
CA TYR A 126 14.95 -7.74 4.34
C TYR A 126 15.39 -6.28 4.23
N LYS A 127 16.17 -5.75 5.18
CA LYS A 127 16.81 -4.43 5.04
C LYS A 127 17.73 -4.38 3.82
N ASN A 128 18.56 -5.40 3.61
CA ASN A 128 19.44 -5.50 2.45
C ASN A 128 18.67 -5.58 1.13
N GLU A 129 17.56 -6.32 1.09
CA GLU A 129 16.71 -6.38 -0.10
C GLU A 129 15.99 -5.05 -0.38
N TYR A 130 15.53 -4.37 0.66
CA TYR A 130 14.93 -3.04 0.51
C TYR A 130 15.95 -2.02 -0.01
N ASP A 131 17.17 -2.01 0.53
CA ASP A 131 18.29 -1.19 0.06
C ASP A 131 18.60 -1.46 -1.42
N ARG A 132 18.70 -2.75 -1.80
CA ARG A 132 18.87 -3.15 -3.20
C ARG A 132 17.77 -2.61 -4.12
N LEU A 133 16.52 -2.64 -3.67
CA LEU A 133 15.38 -2.13 -4.44
C LEU A 133 15.42 -0.60 -4.56
N LEU A 134 15.85 0.14 -3.53
CA LEU A 134 16.12 1.57 -3.63
C LEU A 134 17.25 1.86 -4.65
N GLY A 135 18.30 1.05 -4.67
CA GLY A 135 19.36 1.13 -5.67
C GLY A 135 18.87 0.89 -7.11
N VAL A 136 17.88 0.02 -7.30
CA VAL A 136 17.21 -0.15 -8.60
C VAL A 136 16.47 1.12 -9.00
N MET A 137 15.72 1.72 -8.07
CA MET A 137 15.02 2.99 -8.30
C MET A 137 16.01 4.12 -8.60
N ASP A 138 17.08 4.25 -7.81
CA ASP A 138 18.05 5.33 -7.97
C ASP A 138 18.71 5.31 -9.34
N ARG A 139 19.07 4.13 -9.82
CA ARG A 139 19.67 3.96 -11.15
C ARG A 139 18.71 4.38 -12.26
N ILE A 140 17.44 3.98 -12.22
CA ILE A 140 16.50 4.33 -13.29
C ILE A 140 16.09 5.80 -13.25
N LEU A 141 15.95 6.36 -12.04
CA LEU A 141 15.60 7.76 -11.83
C LEU A 141 16.76 8.73 -12.15
N ASN A 142 17.97 8.24 -12.40
CA ASN A 142 19.06 9.03 -12.96
C ASN A 142 18.79 9.48 -14.41
N GLU A 143 18.03 8.68 -15.15
CA GLU A 143 17.69 8.91 -16.55
C GLU A 143 16.27 9.43 -16.77
N ARG A 144 15.46 9.47 -15.73
CA ARG A 144 14.01 9.77 -15.79
C ARG A 144 13.59 10.59 -14.59
N GLU A 145 12.55 11.35 -14.79
CA GLU A 145 11.92 12.11 -13.72
C GLU A 145 11.13 11.20 -12.78
N TYR A 146 10.35 10.27 -13.36
CA TYR A 146 9.53 9.28 -12.66
C TYR A 146 9.83 7.86 -13.14
N LEU A 147 9.33 6.83 -12.43
CA LEU A 147 9.67 5.42 -12.66
C LEU A 147 9.41 4.96 -14.10
N ALA A 148 8.30 5.37 -14.69
CA ALA A 148 7.92 5.01 -16.05
C ALA A 148 8.19 6.12 -17.10
N GLY A 149 8.81 7.22 -16.71
CA GLY A 149 9.04 8.43 -17.48
C GLY A 149 8.18 9.57 -16.95
N ASP A 150 6.89 9.55 -17.18
CA ASP A 150 5.91 10.48 -16.62
C ASP A 150 5.35 9.99 -15.29
N TYR A 151 4.87 10.94 -14.44
CA TYR A 151 4.20 10.61 -13.19
C TYR A 151 2.96 9.73 -13.43
N SER A 152 2.92 8.59 -12.76
CA SER A 152 1.96 7.54 -13.04
C SER A 152 1.52 6.77 -11.80
N ILE A 153 0.60 5.82 -11.99
CA ILE A 153 0.19 4.89 -10.94
C ILE A 153 1.34 4.05 -10.38
N ALA A 154 2.44 3.88 -11.12
CA ALA A 154 3.64 3.18 -10.64
C ALA A 154 4.34 3.97 -9.52
N ASP A 155 4.41 5.30 -9.66
CA ASP A 155 4.96 6.19 -8.65
C ASP A 155 4.05 6.28 -7.43
N MET A 156 2.74 6.41 -7.64
CA MET A 156 1.73 6.41 -6.57
C MET A 156 1.74 5.10 -5.77
N ALA A 157 2.00 3.97 -6.43
CA ALA A 157 2.14 2.67 -5.77
C ALA A 157 3.42 2.57 -4.94
N SER A 158 4.52 3.16 -5.42
CA SER A 158 5.86 3.04 -4.82
C SER A 158 6.09 4.04 -3.69
N PHE A 159 5.60 5.25 -3.83
CA PHE A 159 5.86 6.36 -2.90
C PHE A 159 5.54 6.06 -1.43
N PRO A 160 4.37 5.46 -1.06
CA PRO A 160 4.07 5.15 0.33
C PRO A 160 5.07 4.21 1.00
N TRP A 161 5.71 3.34 0.24
CA TRP A 161 6.69 2.40 0.75
C TRP A 161 8.08 3.01 0.97
N VAL A 162 8.38 4.13 0.31
CA VAL A 162 9.60 4.91 0.56
C VAL A 162 9.43 5.86 1.75
N THR A 163 8.20 6.29 2.10
CA THR A 163 7.95 7.23 3.22
C THR A 163 8.51 6.76 4.57
N ALA A 164 8.63 5.46 4.75
CA ALA A 164 9.09 4.85 6.01
C ALA A 164 10.63 4.72 6.12
N TYR A 165 11.40 5.25 5.17
CA TYR A 165 12.86 5.09 5.10
C TYR A 165 13.58 5.40 6.42
N LYS A 166 13.21 6.48 7.14
CA LYS A 166 13.80 6.83 8.43
C LYS A 166 13.56 5.77 9.49
N ARG A 167 12.35 5.16 9.50
CA ARG A 167 12.00 4.10 10.43
C ARG A 167 12.78 2.82 10.16
N TYR A 168 13.19 2.61 8.93
CA TYR A 168 14.00 1.48 8.50
C TYR A 168 15.50 1.76 8.61
N GLU A 169 15.89 2.92 9.17
CA GLU A 169 17.27 3.36 9.34
C GLU A 169 18.02 3.50 8.01
N VAL A 170 17.31 3.81 6.94
CA VAL A 170 17.89 4.04 5.62
C VAL A 170 18.24 5.49 5.45
N ASP A 171 19.46 5.76 5.04
CA ASP A 171 19.89 7.08 4.58
C ASP A 171 19.46 7.30 3.13
N LEU A 172 18.34 8.02 2.95
CA LEU A 172 17.83 8.29 1.61
C LEU A 172 18.74 9.25 0.81
N ASP A 173 19.64 10.00 1.46
CA ASP A 173 20.57 10.89 0.79
C ASP A 173 21.70 10.13 0.07
N ALA A 174 21.90 8.85 0.42
CA ALA A 174 22.75 7.94 -0.34
C ALA A 174 22.16 7.61 -1.74
N PHE A 175 20.86 7.80 -1.93
CA PHE A 175 20.11 7.56 -3.17
C PHE A 175 19.58 8.88 -3.72
N LYS A 176 20.45 9.68 -4.32
CA LYS A 176 20.16 11.07 -4.70
C LYS A 176 18.95 11.22 -5.64
N ASN A 177 18.77 10.30 -6.57
CA ASN A 177 17.67 10.34 -7.53
C ASN A 177 16.35 9.91 -6.88
N VAL A 178 16.38 8.92 -5.97
CA VAL A 178 15.21 8.56 -5.15
C VAL A 178 14.84 9.71 -4.22
N ARG A 179 15.83 10.41 -3.64
CA ARG A 179 15.59 11.59 -2.80
C ARG A 179 14.88 12.68 -3.58
N ARG A 180 15.38 13.06 -4.77
CA ARG A 180 14.73 14.02 -5.66
C ARG A 180 13.28 13.62 -5.96
N TRP A 181 13.09 12.40 -6.46
CA TRP A 181 11.78 11.83 -6.79
C TRP A 181 10.82 11.84 -5.58
N PHE A 182 11.32 11.46 -4.40
CA PHE A 182 10.54 11.45 -3.17
C PHE A 182 10.07 12.86 -2.77
N ASP A 183 10.98 13.83 -2.77
CA ASP A 183 10.68 15.20 -2.35
C ASP A 183 9.71 15.88 -3.35
N GLU A 184 9.85 15.59 -4.63
CA GLU A 184 8.97 16.09 -5.68
C GLU A 184 7.55 15.54 -5.52
N ILE A 185 7.37 14.24 -5.38
CA ILE A 185 6.04 13.64 -5.17
C ILE A 185 5.43 14.14 -3.86
N LYS A 186 6.21 14.19 -2.78
CA LYS A 186 5.76 14.70 -1.48
C LYS A 186 5.32 16.17 -1.54
N SER A 187 5.85 16.97 -2.46
CA SER A 187 5.48 18.37 -2.63
C SER A 187 4.10 18.56 -3.22
N ARG A 188 3.56 17.58 -3.95
CA ARG A 188 2.27 17.65 -4.64
C ARG A 188 1.11 17.83 -3.66
N PRO A 189 0.21 18.81 -3.88
CA PRO A 189 -0.92 19.06 -2.98
C PRO A 189 -1.84 17.83 -2.81
N ALA A 190 -2.15 17.12 -3.88
CA ALA A 190 -2.98 15.93 -3.87
C ALA A 190 -2.35 14.78 -3.06
N VAL A 191 -1.02 14.60 -3.17
CA VAL A 191 -0.29 13.60 -2.37
C VAL A 191 -0.38 13.93 -0.88
N ARG A 192 -0.23 15.19 -0.49
CA ARG A 192 -0.36 15.62 0.91
C ARG A 192 -1.76 15.34 1.45
N LYS A 193 -2.81 15.72 0.70
CA LYS A 193 -4.19 15.41 1.06
C LYS A 193 -4.41 13.91 1.18
N GLY A 194 -3.98 13.13 0.20
CA GLY A 194 -4.12 11.68 0.20
C GLY A 194 -3.44 10.99 1.39
N ILE A 195 -2.27 11.50 1.83
CA ILE A 195 -1.59 11.01 3.03
C ILE A 195 -2.37 11.37 4.30
N ASP A 196 -3.01 12.53 4.36
CA ASP A 196 -3.76 12.98 5.53
C ASP A 196 -5.12 12.28 5.70
N VAL A 197 -5.63 11.61 4.66
CA VAL A 197 -6.88 10.84 4.73
C VAL A 197 -6.85 9.83 5.89
N GLY A 198 -7.86 9.89 6.74
CA GLY A 198 -8.00 9.00 7.91
C GLY A 198 -6.99 9.25 9.03
N LYS A 199 -6.37 10.43 9.10
CA LYS A 199 -5.35 10.77 10.11
C LYS A 199 -5.91 10.64 11.53
N GLU A 200 -7.17 11.03 11.75
CA GLU A 200 -7.83 10.94 13.05
C GLU A 200 -8.07 9.48 13.51
N ALA A 201 -8.20 8.55 12.54
CA ALA A 201 -8.39 7.13 12.84
C ALA A 201 -7.06 6.38 13.08
N ARG A 202 -5.92 7.05 12.90
CA ARG A 202 -4.59 6.45 13.09
C ARG A 202 -4.09 6.72 14.48
N ASN A 203 -4.09 5.74 15.34
CA ASN A 203 -3.45 5.81 16.66
C ASN A 203 -1.93 5.67 16.52
N PHE A 204 -1.27 6.69 15.99
CA PHE A 204 0.19 6.78 15.99
C PHE A 204 0.67 7.21 17.38
N GLY A 205 1.02 6.29 18.24
CA GLY A 205 1.60 6.61 19.54
C GLY A 205 1.06 5.78 20.71
N GLU A 206 -0.08 5.14 20.58
CA GLU A 206 -0.52 4.12 21.52
C GLU A 206 0.11 2.77 21.13
N GLY A 207 0.77 2.11 22.08
CA GLY A 207 1.35 0.77 21.87
C GLY A 207 0.27 -0.20 21.38
N ILE A 208 0.58 -0.95 20.33
CA ILE A 208 -0.34 -1.97 19.82
C ILE A 208 -0.52 -3.04 20.89
N SER A 209 -1.76 -3.34 21.27
CA SER A 209 -2.05 -4.34 22.30
C SER A 209 -1.58 -5.75 21.84
N LYS A 210 -1.26 -6.62 22.82
CA LYS A 210 -0.91 -8.02 22.52
C LYS A 210 -2.03 -8.74 21.76
N GLU A 211 -3.28 -8.38 22.01
CA GLU A 211 -4.44 -8.96 21.33
C GLU A 211 -4.49 -8.49 19.86
N SER A 212 -4.29 -7.20 19.61
CA SER A 212 -4.20 -6.65 18.25
C SER A 212 -3.04 -7.28 17.46
N LEU A 213 -1.87 -7.46 18.08
CA LEU A 213 -0.74 -8.16 17.45
C LEU A 213 -1.10 -9.61 17.07
N LYS A 214 -1.82 -10.32 17.95
CA LYS A 214 -2.31 -11.67 17.67
C LYS A 214 -3.28 -11.68 16.49
N THR A 215 -4.24 -10.76 16.49
CA THR A 215 -5.23 -10.62 15.40
C THR A 215 -4.57 -10.31 14.07
N MET A 216 -3.55 -9.45 14.06
CA MET A 216 -2.87 -9.01 12.84
C MET A 216 -1.86 -10.02 12.29
N PHE A 217 -1.12 -10.75 13.16
CA PHE A 217 0.06 -11.50 12.76
C PHE A 217 0.05 -13.00 13.06
N LYS A 218 -0.92 -13.51 13.85
CA LYS A 218 -1.09 -14.95 14.09
C LYS A 218 -2.26 -15.52 13.26
N GLN A 219 -2.25 -15.21 11.97
CA GLN A 219 -3.28 -15.68 11.03
C GLN A 219 -2.76 -16.90 10.28
N ASP A 220 -3.54 -17.97 10.27
CA ASP A 220 -3.42 -19.13 9.41
C ASP A 220 -4.80 -19.47 8.81
N ALA A 221 -4.86 -20.43 7.90
CA ALA A 221 -6.10 -20.79 7.23
C ALA A 221 -7.25 -21.17 8.18
N LYS A 222 -6.94 -21.78 9.33
CA LYS A 222 -7.92 -22.19 10.33
C LYS A 222 -8.41 -21.00 11.15
N SER A 223 -7.50 -20.17 11.63
CA SER A 223 -7.84 -18.99 12.45
C SER A 223 -8.64 -17.94 11.67
N ILE A 224 -8.41 -17.79 10.35
CA ILE A 224 -9.21 -16.90 9.49
C ILE A 224 -10.68 -17.35 9.47
N VAL A 225 -10.94 -18.66 9.29
CA VAL A 225 -12.30 -19.20 9.29
C VAL A 225 -12.96 -19.04 10.68
N GLU A 226 -12.24 -19.27 11.77
CA GLU A 226 -12.74 -19.09 13.12
C GLU A 226 -13.06 -17.62 13.43
N MET A 227 -12.22 -16.68 12.98
CA MET A 227 -12.46 -15.25 13.15
C MET A 227 -13.67 -14.77 12.35
N ALA A 228 -13.86 -15.23 11.11
CA ALA A 228 -15.03 -14.91 10.32
C ALA A 228 -16.33 -15.39 11.00
N LYS A 229 -16.39 -16.66 11.45
CA LYS A 229 -17.54 -17.21 12.18
C LYS A 229 -17.87 -16.46 13.48
N LYS A 230 -16.85 -15.99 14.18
CA LYS A 230 -17.00 -15.19 15.40
C LYS A 230 -17.65 -13.85 15.14
N LYS A 231 -17.33 -13.24 14.01
CA LYS A 231 -17.89 -11.96 13.57
C LYS A 231 -19.33 -12.08 13.03
N GLU A 232 -19.69 -13.25 12.48
CA GLU A 232 -21.08 -13.56 12.09
C GLU A 232 -22.04 -13.66 13.30
N SER A 233 -21.51 -14.03 14.47
CA SER A 233 -22.29 -14.28 15.68
C SER A 233 -22.31 -13.12 16.68
N SER A 234 -21.63 -12.03 16.38
CA SER A 234 -21.53 -10.82 17.22
C SER A 234 -22.26 -9.62 16.62
#